data_a10c2509ebf306e1453640e38cfe8823
#
_entry.id   a10c2509ebf306e1453640e38cfe8823
#
_cell.length_a   1.000
_cell.length_b   1.000
_cell.length_c   1.000
_cell.angle_alpha   90.00
_cell.angle_beta   90.00
_cell.angle_gamma   90.00
#
_symmetry.space_group_name_H-M   'P 1'
#
loop_
_entity.id
_entity.type
_entity.pdbx_description
1 polymer ?
#
loop_
_entity_poly.entity_id
_entity_poly.type
_entity_poly.pdbx_seq_one_letter_code
_entity_poly.pdbx_strand_id
1 'polypeptide(L)'
;MEITTESGQKIHLAYEETGDVLEIVFDDIEATCAVELTDNILLRFHREQGRAAGLTILDISVLVSPSELGPRSFALTGLVSLPDDLRETVAQIITTSPVNRFLKVSTFHAISAQPIPLTYVEGPRVGTSAA
;
A
#
# COMPACT_ATOMS: atom_id res chain seq x y z
N MET A 1 12.21 -10.90 -6.04
CA MET A 1 11.18 -11.85 -6.50
C MET A 1 10.22 -11.15 -7.46
N GLU A 2 9.80 -11.84 -8.47
CA GLU A 2 8.88 -11.25 -9.45
C GLU A 2 7.57 -12.04 -9.46
N ILE A 3 6.46 -11.32 -9.48
CA ILE A 3 5.13 -11.90 -9.58
C ILE A 3 4.47 -11.35 -10.85
N THR A 4 3.76 -12.19 -11.60
CA THR A 4 2.94 -11.74 -12.71
C THR A 4 1.48 -11.97 -12.35
N THR A 5 0.68 -10.91 -12.45
CA THR A 5 -0.75 -10.99 -12.13
C THR A 5 -1.53 -11.63 -13.27
N GLU A 6 -2.79 -11.97 -13.04
CA GLU A 6 -3.67 -12.53 -14.06
C GLU A 6 -3.84 -11.62 -15.27
N SER A 7 -3.79 -10.30 -15.04
CA SER A 7 -3.88 -9.31 -16.12
C SER A 7 -2.56 -9.04 -16.82
N GLY A 8 -1.48 -9.74 -16.43
CA GLY A 8 -0.17 -9.58 -17.04
C GLY A 8 0.70 -8.51 -16.42
N GLN A 9 0.28 -7.89 -15.33
CA GLN A 9 1.11 -6.91 -14.63
C GLN A 9 2.27 -7.61 -13.94
N LYS A 10 3.46 -7.00 -14.02
CA LYS A 10 4.64 -7.51 -13.35
C LYS A 10 4.87 -6.75 -12.06
N ILE A 11 5.12 -7.48 -10.98
CA ILE A 11 5.36 -6.91 -9.67
C ILE A 11 6.71 -7.42 -9.18
N HIS A 12 7.63 -6.51 -8.92
CA HIS A 12 8.94 -6.80 -8.37
C HIS A 12 8.93 -6.54 -6.88
N LEU A 13 9.38 -7.52 -6.11
CA LEU A 13 9.48 -7.43 -4.66
C LEU A 13 10.94 -7.56 -4.24
N ALA A 14 11.41 -6.63 -3.44
CA ALA A 14 12.74 -6.69 -2.86
C ALA A 14 12.67 -6.38 -1.37
N TYR A 15 13.03 -7.35 -0.55
CA TYR A 15 13.04 -7.17 0.89
C TYR A 15 14.47 -6.94 1.38
N GLU A 16 14.66 -5.83 2.09
CA GLU A 16 15.94 -5.48 2.68
C GLU A 16 15.87 -5.81 4.16
N GLU A 17 16.54 -6.89 4.54
CA GLU A 17 16.42 -7.48 5.88
C GLU A 17 16.95 -6.58 6.98
N THR A 18 18.06 -5.90 6.75
CA THR A 18 18.71 -5.07 7.75
C THR A 18 17.82 -3.92 8.22
N GLY A 19 17.15 -3.27 7.27
CA GLY A 19 16.24 -2.16 7.58
C GLY A 19 14.79 -2.57 7.71
N ASP A 20 14.47 -3.84 7.47
CA ASP A 20 13.09 -4.33 7.47
C ASP A 20 12.21 -3.53 6.51
N VAL A 21 12.71 -3.34 5.29
CA VAL A 21 12.03 -2.55 4.26
C VAL A 21 11.61 -3.44 3.10
N LEU A 22 10.35 -3.33 2.70
CA LEU A 22 9.86 -3.98 1.49
C LEU A 22 9.70 -2.93 0.39
N GLU A 23 10.41 -3.14 -0.72
CA GLU A 23 10.27 -2.34 -1.92
C GLU A 23 9.45 -3.10 -2.94
N ILE A 24 8.41 -2.47 -3.45
CA ILE A 24 7.53 -3.06 -4.45
C ILE A 24 7.54 -2.15 -5.68
N VAL A 25 7.84 -2.72 -6.85
CA VAL A 25 7.83 -1.98 -8.12
C VAL A 25 6.81 -2.62 -9.04
N PHE A 26 5.94 -1.80 -9.61
CA PHE A 26 4.87 -2.24 -10.49
C PHE A 26 5.21 -1.94 -11.94
N ASP A 27 5.37 -2.98 -12.77
CA ASP A 27 5.75 -2.84 -14.18
C ASP A 27 6.92 -1.85 -14.34
N ASP A 28 6.96 -1.15 -15.47
CA ASP A 28 7.95 -0.11 -15.72
C ASP A 28 7.29 1.27 -15.72
N ILE A 29 6.41 1.51 -14.75
CA ILE A 29 5.71 2.79 -14.64
C ILE A 29 6.64 3.84 -14.08
N GLU A 30 6.74 4.96 -14.77
CA GLU A 30 7.52 6.09 -14.29
C GLU A 30 6.73 6.86 -13.24
N ALA A 31 7.33 7.08 -12.08
CA ALA A 31 6.69 7.84 -11.03
C ALA A 31 6.84 9.34 -11.29
N THR A 32 5.74 10.07 -11.22
CA THR A 32 5.75 11.54 -11.31
C THR A 32 5.43 12.18 -9.97
N CYS A 33 4.90 11.40 -9.03
CA CYS A 33 4.53 11.86 -7.69
C CYS A 33 4.86 10.81 -6.66
N ALA A 34 5.04 11.26 -5.42
CA ALA A 34 5.19 10.39 -4.27
C ALA A 34 4.38 10.96 -3.10
N VAL A 35 3.67 10.10 -2.39
CA VAL A 35 2.85 10.49 -1.24
C VAL A 35 3.12 9.54 -0.08
N GLU A 36 3.39 10.10 1.09
CA GLU A 36 3.46 9.30 2.32
C GLU A 36 2.03 9.06 2.80
N LEU A 37 1.54 7.84 2.63
CA LEU A 37 0.21 7.46 3.11
C LEU A 37 0.17 7.37 4.63
N THR A 38 1.24 6.83 5.20
CA THR A 38 1.52 6.82 6.64
C THR A 38 3.01 7.05 6.81
N ASP A 39 3.48 7.12 8.04
CA ASP A 39 4.92 7.26 8.31
C ASP A 39 5.73 6.08 7.77
N ASN A 40 5.08 4.96 7.53
CA ASN A 40 5.73 3.72 7.11
C ASN A 40 5.44 3.33 5.67
N ILE A 41 4.53 3.99 4.98
CA ILE A 41 4.10 3.60 3.64
C ILE A 41 4.19 4.76 2.68
N LEU A 42 5.08 4.64 1.69
CA LEU A 42 5.25 5.63 0.63
C LEU A 42 4.71 5.05 -0.67
N LEU A 43 3.82 5.77 -1.32
CA LEU A 43 3.31 5.42 -2.65
C LEU A 43 3.97 6.31 -3.69
N ARG A 44 4.55 5.69 -4.72
CA ARG A 44 5.02 6.38 -5.93
C ARG A 44 4.06 6.04 -7.06
N PHE A 45 3.68 7.02 -7.84
CA PHE A 45 2.68 6.82 -8.90
C PHE A 45 2.84 7.82 -10.04
N HIS A 46 2.24 7.48 -11.18
CA HIS A 46 2.14 8.38 -12.32
C HIS A 46 0.78 9.08 -12.23
N ARG A 47 0.81 10.37 -11.97
CA ARG A 47 -0.42 11.12 -11.68
C ARG A 47 -1.40 11.15 -12.84
N GLU A 48 -0.90 11.45 -14.05
CA GLU A 48 -1.78 11.56 -15.22
C GLU A 48 -2.40 10.23 -15.61
N GLN A 49 -1.64 9.14 -15.49
CA GLN A 49 -2.15 7.82 -15.82
C GLN A 49 -2.95 7.19 -14.69
N GLY A 50 -2.88 7.74 -13.50
CA GLY A 50 -3.54 7.16 -12.34
C GLY A 50 -3.06 5.76 -12.02
N ARG A 51 -1.76 5.50 -12.20
CA ARG A 51 -1.17 4.17 -12.03
C ARG A 51 -0.06 4.18 -10.99
N ALA A 52 -0.06 3.18 -10.14
CA ALA A 52 1.00 3.01 -9.15
C ALA A 52 2.30 2.61 -9.84
N ALA A 53 3.40 3.23 -9.41
CA ALA A 53 4.75 2.86 -9.85
C ALA A 53 5.45 2.00 -8.81
N GLY A 54 5.17 2.23 -7.53
CA GLY A 54 5.80 1.45 -6.48
C GLY A 54 5.30 1.79 -5.09
N LEU A 55 5.62 0.90 -4.16
CA LEU A 55 5.38 1.09 -2.73
C LEU A 55 6.67 0.83 -1.98
N THR A 56 6.97 1.66 -1.00
CA THR A 56 8.02 1.40 -0.03
C THR A 56 7.36 1.26 1.33
N ILE A 57 7.58 0.12 1.97
CA ILE A 57 6.96 -0.16 3.27
C ILE A 57 8.07 -0.37 4.29
N LEU A 58 8.15 0.53 5.26
CA LEU A 58 9.12 0.48 6.35
C LEU A 58 8.57 -0.34 7.50
N ASP A 59 9.44 -1.07 8.18
CA ASP A 59 9.06 -1.92 9.31
C ASP A 59 7.99 -2.94 8.92
N ILE A 60 8.13 -3.54 7.74
CA ILE A 60 7.11 -4.43 7.19
C ILE A 60 6.78 -5.59 8.13
N SER A 61 7.77 -6.16 8.80
CA SER A 61 7.52 -7.30 9.69
C SER A 61 6.61 -6.93 10.86
N VAL A 62 6.69 -5.69 11.33
CA VAL A 62 5.82 -5.19 12.40
C VAL A 62 4.41 -4.92 11.86
N LEU A 63 4.33 -4.30 10.68
CA LEU A 63 3.04 -3.93 10.10
C LEU A 63 2.18 -5.12 9.75
N VAL A 64 2.79 -6.22 9.30
CA VAL A 64 2.03 -7.43 8.94
C VAL A 64 1.75 -8.35 10.12
N SER A 65 2.36 -8.09 11.27
CA SER A 65 2.14 -8.92 12.46
C SER A 65 0.73 -8.72 12.98
N PRO A 66 -0.04 -9.80 13.20
CA PRO A 66 -1.38 -9.66 13.71
C PRO A 66 -1.39 -9.24 15.17
N SER A 67 -2.42 -8.53 15.58
CA SER A 67 -2.71 -8.27 16.98
C SER A 67 -3.65 -9.35 17.49
N GLU A 68 -3.96 -9.32 18.80
CA GLU A 68 -4.94 -10.24 19.38
C GLU A 68 -6.31 -10.11 18.73
N LEU A 69 -6.61 -8.94 18.16
CA LEU A 69 -7.90 -8.65 17.56
C LEU A 69 -7.89 -8.83 16.03
N GLY A 70 -6.81 -9.36 15.47
CA GLY A 70 -6.69 -9.56 14.03
C GLY A 70 -5.61 -8.68 13.41
N PRO A 71 -5.71 -8.41 12.10
CA PRO A 71 -4.72 -7.58 11.43
C PRO A 71 -4.64 -6.19 12.03
N ARG A 72 -3.44 -5.63 12.13
CA ARG A 72 -3.24 -4.27 12.60
C ARG A 72 -3.69 -3.29 11.52
N SER A 73 -4.48 -2.30 11.91
CA SER A 73 -4.92 -1.25 11.00
C SER A 73 -4.24 0.06 11.33
N PHE A 74 -3.94 0.82 10.29
CA PHE A 74 -3.23 2.10 10.40
C PHE A 74 -4.04 3.18 9.69
N ALA A 75 -4.18 4.33 10.33
CA ALA A 75 -4.89 5.45 9.71
C ALA A 75 -4.05 6.02 8.56
N LEU A 76 -4.70 6.25 7.42
CA LEU A 76 -4.05 6.83 6.25
C LEU A 76 -4.01 8.35 6.37
N THR A 77 -3.23 8.84 7.34
CA THR A 77 -3.17 10.27 7.67
C THR A 77 -2.62 11.11 6.53
N GLY A 78 -1.70 10.55 5.75
CA GLY A 78 -1.16 11.25 4.59
C GLY A 78 -2.18 11.41 3.47
N LEU A 79 -3.10 10.46 3.35
CA LEU A 79 -4.17 10.56 2.35
C LEU A 79 -5.15 11.68 2.72
N VAL A 80 -5.53 11.77 3.97
CA VAL A 80 -6.52 12.74 4.44
C VAL A 80 -6.05 14.18 4.22
N SER A 81 -4.76 14.43 4.31
CA SER A 81 -4.20 15.77 4.19
C SER A 81 -3.96 16.25 2.76
N LEU A 82 -4.23 15.42 1.75
CA LEU A 82 -4.02 15.79 0.36
C LEU A 82 -5.13 16.71 -0.15
N PRO A 83 -4.83 17.56 -1.17
CA PRO A 83 -5.87 18.28 -1.89
C PRO A 83 -6.89 17.32 -2.49
N ASP A 84 -8.13 17.78 -2.67
CA ASP A 84 -9.25 16.93 -3.05
C ASP A 84 -9.00 16.09 -4.31
N ASP A 85 -8.53 16.71 -5.38
CA ASP A 85 -8.31 15.99 -6.65
C ASP A 85 -7.20 14.95 -6.54
N LEU A 86 -6.12 15.30 -5.84
CA LEU A 86 -5.03 14.37 -5.63
C LEU A 86 -5.45 13.23 -4.70
N ARG A 87 -6.23 13.54 -3.67
CA ARG A 87 -6.76 12.54 -2.76
C ARG A 87 -7.63 11.53 -3.49
N GLU A 88 -8.48 11.97 -4.40
CA GLU A 88 -9.31 11.07 -5.21
C GLU A 88 -8.45 10.14 -6.07
N THR A 89 -7.44 10.69 -6.72
CA THR A 89 -6.54 9.91 -7.56
C THR A 89 -5.82 8.84 -6.73
N VAL A 90 -5.26 9.23 -5.60
CA VAL A 90 -4.54 8.30 -4.73
C VAL A 90 -5.48 7.26 -4.14
N ALA A 91 -6.68 7.67 -3.70
CA ALA A 91 -7.66 6.73 -3.17
C ALA A 91 -8.03 5.66 -4.19
N GLN A 92 -8.21 6.05 -5.44
CA GLN A 92 -8.50 5.10 -6.50
C GLN A 92 -7.34 4.15 -6.75
N ILE A 93 -6.12 4.65 -6.76
CA ILE A 93 -4.92 3.83 -6.97
C ILE A 93 -4.78 2.77 -5.88
N ILE A 94 -4.94 3.15 -4.61
CA ILE A 94 -4.70 2.21 -3.50
C ILE A 94 -5.83 1.22 -3.29
N THR A 95 -6.99 1.45 -3.87
CA THR A 95 -8.14 0.54 -3.77
C THR A 95 -8.31 -0.35 -4.97
N THR A 96 -7.42 -0.25 -5.94
CA THR A 96 -7.46 -1.07 -7.16
C THR A 96 -6.16 -1.86 -7.31
N SER A 97 -6.18 -2.85 -8.21
CA SER A 97 -4.99 -3.62 -8.53
C SER A 97 -3.93 -2.72 -9.19
N PRO A 98 -2.64 -2.88 -8.90
CA PRO A 98 -2.06 -3.94 -8.08
C PRO A 98 -1.89 -3.60 -6.60
N VAL A 99 -2.09 -2.34 -6.20
CA VAL A 99 -1.83 -1.89 -4.82
C VAL A 99 -2.71 -2.62 -3.82
N ASN A 100 -3.96 -2.91 -4.18
CA ASN A 100 -4.89 -3.57 -3.26
C ASN A 100 -4.49 -5.02 -2.91
N ARG A 101 -3.43 -5.53 -3.52
CA ARG A 101 -2.85 -6.81 -3.12
C ARG A 101 -2.07 -6.68 -1.82
N PHE A 102 -1.59 -5.47 -1.51
CA PHE A 102 -0.71 -5.23 -0.37
C PHE A 102 -1.36 -4.35 0.70
N LEU A 103 -2.23 -3.44 0.29
CA LEU A 103 -2.92 -2.54 1.20
C LEU A 103 -4.42 -2.84 1.17
N LYS A 104 -4.96 -3.25 2.31
CA LYS A 104 -6.40 -3.54 2.44
C LYS A 104 -7.06 -2.34 3.10
N VAL A 105 -7.67 -1.50 2.27
CA VAL A 105 -8.23 -0.23 2.72
C VAL A 105 -9.68 -0.39 3.15
N SER A 106 -10.04 0.21 4.28
CA SER A 106 -11.40 0.26 4.78
C SER A 106 -11.64 1.63 5.40
N THR A 107 -12.87 1.87 5.82
CA THR A 107 -13.23 3.14 6.44
C THR A 107 -13.80 2.89 7.82
N PHE A 108 -13.25 3.58 8.82
CA PHE A 108 -13.76 3.54 10.17
C PHE A 108 -14.72 4.71 10.38
N HIS A 109 -15.93 4.39 10.84
CA HIS A 109 -16.95 5.40 11.15
C HIS A 109 -17.21 5.41 12.66
N ALA A 110 -16.85 6.53 13.29
CA ALA A 110 -17.24 6.77 14.67
C ALA A 110 -18.56 7.56 14.65
N ILE A 111 -19.34 7.41 15.72
CA ILE A 111 -20.72 7.94 15.75
C ILE A 111 -20.82 9.42 15.41
N SER A 112 -19.92 10.25 15.86
CA SER A 112 -20.01 11.70 15.63
C SER A 112 -18.75 12.27 15.02
N ALA A 113 -17.98 11.44 14.29
CA ALA A 113 -16.74 11.88 13.71
C ALA A 113 -16.72 11.68 12.21
N GLN A 114 -15.81 12.37 11.55
CA GLN A 114 -15.54 12.16 10.14
C GLN A 114 -15.06 10.72 9.91
N PRO A 115 -15.44 10.10 8.80
CA PRO A 115 -14.89 8.78 8.44
C PRO A 115 -13.37 8.83 8.36
N ILE A 116 -12.71 7.81 8.89
CA ILE A 116 -11.26 7.70 8.88
C ILE A 116 -10.86 6.55 7.97
N PRO A 117 -10.10 6.82 6.89
CA PRO A 117 -9.59 5.72 6.07
C PRO A 117 -8.49 4.97 6.82
N LEU A 118 -8.62 3.65 6.83
CA LEU A 118 -7.67 2.76 7.48
C LEU A 118 -7.14 1.77 6.47
N THR A 119 -5.93 1.29 6.70
CA THR A 119 -5.40 0.17 5.94
C THR A 119 -4.73 -0.82 6.87
N TYR A 120 -4.75 -2.10 6.50
CA TYR A 120 -3.78 -3.04 7.02
C TYR A 120 -2.93 -3.53 5.86
N VAL A 121 -1.71 -3.96 6.17
CA VAL A 121 -0.75 -4.41 5.18
C VAL A 121 -0.78 -5.92 5.12
N GLU A 122 -0.93 -6.46 3.91
CA GLU A 122 -0.87 -7.89 3.68
C GLU A 122 0.45 -8.17 2.96
N GLY A 123 1.30 -8.95 3.62
CA GLY A 123 2.58 -9.31 3.03
C GLY A 123 2.40 -10.24 1.84
N PRO A 124 3.40 -10.31 0.97
CA PRO A 124 3.33 -11.21 -0.17
C PRO A 124 3.28 -12.66 0.32
N ARG A 125 2.37 -13.42 -0.24
CA ARG A 125 2.30 -14.85 0.03
C ARG A 125 3.26 -15.54 -0.91
N VAL A 126 4.37 -15.84 -0.37
CA VAL A 126 5.35 -16.57 -1.11
C VAL A 126 5.11 -17.99 -0.80
N GLY A 127 4.71 -18.60 -1.69
CA GLY A 127 4.45 -19.85 -1.55
C GLY A 127 4.88 -20.63 -0.51
N THR A 128 5.06 -20.88 0.08
CA THR A 128 5.45 -21.55 0.97
C THR A 128 4.97 -21.61 1.97
N SER A 129 4.61 -21.07 2.03
CA SER A 129 4.30 -21.00 2.91
C SER A 129 4.21 -21.64 3.71
N ALA A 130 4.49 -22.11 3.75
CA ALA A 130 4.58 -22.69 4.45
C ALA A 130 4.53 -22.64 5.36
N ALA A 131 4.44 -22.38 5.39
CA ALA A 131 4.46 -22.54 6.22
C ALA A 131 4.05 -22.70 6.71
#